data_98f2e45fd901830455da3fddcfaeabca
#
_entry.id   98f2e45fd901830455da3fddcfaeabca
#
_cell.length_a   1.000
_cell.length_b   1.000
_cell.length_c   1.000
_cell.angle_alpha   90.00
_cell.angle_beta   90.00
_cell.angle_gamma   90.00
#
_symmetry.space_group_name_H-M   'P 1'
#
loop_
_entity.id
_entity.type
_entity.pdbx_description
1 polymer ?
#
loop_
_entity_poly.entity_id
_entity_poly.type
_entity_poly.pdbx_seq_one_letter_code
_entity_poly.pdbx_strand_id
1 'polypeptide(L)'
;MGIFAQVGALKRIESTLKDVEAISGSSAGAIIGLMLSVGMSIDEITEVAIDLDMHNFVNVSLGTFFRKYGFVDTDAIRAQFVKILRGRDPTFAELDNKFYVSAFCLNDGRTEYFSKDTHPDMHVVDAVIASMSIPVVFSRKILNGRTYVDGATVELVPLAPFYDKRVEDITAVCIKMRRTYTETIENPRQYFECLVRASLANRISSVPKDCRLVEIDVGEANIFDFNMKYEDKIRLYNIGYGALKE
;
A
#
# COMPACT_ATOMS: atom_id res chain seq x y z
N MET A 1 0.19 8.16 2.33
CA MET A 1 -1.21 8.56 2.73
C MET A 1 -2.24 8.42 1.61
N GLY A 2 -1.90 7.81 0.47
CA GLY A 2 -2.86 7.50 -0.60
C GLY A 2 -4.03 6.59 -0.19
N ILE A 3 -3.92 5.91 0.94
CA ILE A 3 -4.94 5.01 1.48
C ILE A 3 -6.32 5.67 1.58
N PHE A 4 -6.40 6.94 2.02
CA PHE A 4 -7.67 7.65 2.17
C PHE A 4 -8.41 7.79 0.82
N ALA A 5 -7.69 8.19 -0.22
CA ALA A 5 -8.26 8.34 -1.54
C ALA A 5 -8.65 6.98 -2.16
N GLN A 6 -7.84 5.94 -1.95
CA GLN A 6 -8.17 4.59 -2.40
C GLN A 6 -9.43 4.05 -1.71
N VAL A 7 -9.57 4.24 -0.40
CA VAL A 7 -10.76 3.81 0.35
C VAL A 7 -12.00 4.58 -0.13
N GLY A 8 -11.90 5.89 -0.40
CA GLY A 8 -12.97 6.68 -1.00
C GLY A 8 -13.42 6.15 -2.36
N ALA A 9 -12.47 5.78 -3.23
CA ALA A 9 -12.78 5.16 -4.52
C ALA A 9 -13.45 3.78 -4.37
N LEU A 10 -12.96 2.95 -3.44
CA LEU A 10 -13.58 1.66 -3.13
C LEU A 10 -15.00 1.83 -2.60
N LYS A 11 -15.27 2.83 -1.76
CA LYS A 11 -16.63 3.14 -1.29
C LYS A 11 -17.57 3.47 -2.46
N ARG A 12 -17.09 4.22 -3.46
CA ARG A 12 -17.88 4.55 -4.65
C ARG A 12 -18.28 3.33 -5.47
N ILE A 13 -17.42 2.30 -5.52
CA ILE A 13 -17.65 1.06 -6.28
C ILE A 13 -18.08 -0.12 -5.40
N GLU A 14 -18.40 0.10 -4.14
CA GLU A 14 -18.67 -0.95 -3.15
C GLU A 14 -19.69 -2.00 -3.62
N SER A 15 -20.72 -1.57 -4.36
CA SER A 15 -21.72 -2.49 -4.92
C SER A 15 -21.13 -3.53 -5.87
N THR A 16 -19.98 -3.23 -6.50
CA THR A 16 -19.29 -4.13 -7.44
C THR A 16 -18.26 -5.03 -6.75
N LEU A 17 -18.01 -4.84 -5.45
CA LEU A 17 -17.01 -5.60 -4.70
C LEU A 17 -17.57 -6.89 -4.08
N LYS A 18 -18.87 -7.12 -4.15
CA LYS A 18 -19.54 -8.27 -3.50
C LYS A 18 -19.08 -9.63 -4.02
N ASP A 19 -18.71 -9.68 -5.31
CA ASP A 19 -18.33 -10.91 -6.01
C ASP A 19 -16.83 -10.97 -6.32
N VAL A 20 -16.01 -10.22 -5.55
CA VAL A 20 -14.55 -10.22 -5.74
C VAL A 20 -13.95 -11.53 -5.26
N GLU A 21 -13.43 -12.33 -6.18
CA GLU A 21 -12.81 -13.63 -5.91
C GLU A 21 -11.36 -13.51 -5.42
N ALA A 22 -10.65 -12.48 -5.87
CA ALA A 22 -9.24 -12.30 -5.57
C ALA A 22 -8.85 -10.81 -5.49
N ILE A 23 -7.92 -10.51 -4.60
CA ILE A 23 -7.39 -9.17 -4.37
C ILE A 23 -5.88 -9.23 -4.55
N SER A 24 -5.31 -8.23 -5.23
CA SER A 24 -3.87 -8.02 -5.27
C SER A 24 -3.54 -6.59 -4.84
N GLY A 25 -2.60 -6.45 -3.92
CA GLY A 25 -2.25 -5.16 -3.34
C GLY A 25 -0.76 -4.92 -3.19
N SER A 26 -0.37 -3.65 -3.35
CA SER A 26 0.97 -3.13 -3.09
C SER A 26 0.88 -1.94 -2.15
N SER A 27 1.77 -1.85 -1.15
CA SER A 27 1.85 -0.71 -0.23
C SER A 27 0.48 -0.40 0.45
N ALA A 28 -0.08 0.79 0.26
CA ALA A 28 -1.41 1.13 0.78
C ALA A 28 -2.51 0.17 0.28
N GLY A 29 -2.41 -0.31 -0.95
CA GLY A 29 -3.32 -1.32 -1.50
C GLY A 29 -3.22 -2.67 -0.79
N ALA A 30 -2.03 -3.05 -0.32
CA ALA A 30 -1.86 -4.26 0.49
C ALA A 30 -2.49 -4.11 1.88
N ILE A 31 -2.42 -2.92 2.49
CA ILE A 31 -3.09 -2.64 3.77
C ILE A 31 -4.62 -2.75 3.63
N ILE A 32 -5.18 -2.15 2.59
CA ILE A 32 -6.62 -2.24 2.31
C ILE A 32 -7.01 -3.70 2.01
N GLY A 33 -6.24 -4.38 1.17
CA GLY A 33 -6.47 -5.77 0.80
C GLY A 33 -6.47 -6.72 2.01
N LEU A 34 -5.56 -6.51 2.98
CA LEU A 34 -5.56 -7.25 4.24
C LEU A 34 -6.87 -7.06 4.99
N MET A 35 -7.32 -5.83 5.18
CA MET A 35 -8.56 -5.53 5.92
C MET A 35 -9.79 -6.12 5.21
N LEU A 36 -9.87 -6.04 3.88
CA LEU A 36 -10.91 -6.68 3.09
C LEU A 36 -10.86 -8.21 3.22
N SER A 37 -9.66 -8.79 3.16
CA SER A 37 -9.48 -10.25 3.21
C SER A 37 -9.83 -10.88 4.56
N VAL A 38 -9.83 -10.10 5.63
CA VAL A 38 -10.35 -10.54 6.95
C VAL A 38 -11.81 -10.18 7.17
N GLY A 39 -12.52 -9.72 6.13
CA GLY A 39 -13.96 -9.46 6.15
C GLY A 39 -14.38 -8.12 6.73
N MET A 40 -13.49 -7.12 6.79
CA MET A 40 -13.89 -5.77 7.19
C MET A 40 -14.66 -5.10 6.05
N SER A 41 -15.72 -4.41 6.39
CA SER A 41 -16.49 -3.57 5.47
C SER A 41 -15.70 -2.31 5.06
N ILE A 42 -16.06 -1.69 3.94
CA ILE A 42 -15.42 -0.44 3.51
C ILE A 42 -15.63 0.67 4.56
N ASP A 43 -16.75 0.67 5.27
CA ASP A 43 -17.02 1.65 6.33
C ASP A 43 -16.08 1.43 7.53
N GLU A 44 -15.90 0.19 7.99
CA GLU A 44 -14.92 -0.13 9.05
C GLU A 44 -13.48 0.24 8.62
N ILE A 45 -13.12 -0.02 7.37
CA ILE A 45 -11.80 0.36 6.82
C ILE A 45 -11.65 1.89 6.77
N THR A 46 -12.73 2.61 6.44
CA THR A 46 -12.75 4.08 6.42
C THR A 46 -12.52 4.64 7.81
N GLU A 47 -13.24 4.14 8.81
CA GLU A 47 -13.07 4.53 10.22
C GLU A 47 -11.63 4.30 10.68
N VAL A 48 -11.12 3.08 10.48
CA VAL A 48 -9.73 2.74 10.83
C VAL A 48 -8.74 3.68 10.14
N ALA A 49 -8.90 3.93 8.84
CA ALA A 49 -7.97 4.78 8.10
C ALA A 49 -8.00 6.23 8.63
N ILE A 50 -9.19 6.79 8.86
CA ILE A 50 -9.35 8.18 9.33
C ILE A 50 -8.82 8.35 10.76
N ASP A 51 -9.11 7.39 11.65
CA ASP A 51 -8.70 7.43 13.06
C ASP A 51 -7.21 7.07 13.24
N LEU A 52 -6.57 6.52 12.20
CA LEU A 52 -5.17 6.15 12.27
C LEU A 52 -4.30 7.38 12.51
N ASP A 53 -3.76 7.49 13.71
CA ASP A 53 -2.76 8.50 14.06
C ASP A 53 -1.36 7.94 13.78
N MET A 54 -0.77 8.38 12.68
CA MET A 54 0.56 7.95 12.27
C MET A 54 1.67 8.41 13.22
N HIS A 55 1.44 9.43 14.07
CA HIS A 55 2.41 9.82 15.10
C HIS A 55 2.73 8.68 16.07
N ASN A 56 1.75 7.84 16.36
CA ASN A 56 1.93 6.69 17.24
C ASN A 56 2.77 5.56 16.61
N PHE A 57 3.03 5.64 15.30
CA PHE A 57 3.78 4.62 14.54
C PHE A 57 5.18 5.10 14.14
N VAL A 58 5.41 6.41 14.10
CA VAL A 58 6.62 7.00 13.50
C VAL A 58 7.58 7.47 14.59
N ASN A 59 8.25 6.53 15.26
CA ASN A 59 9.44 6.86 16.03
C ASN A 59 10.63 6.99 15.08
N VAL A 60 10.88 8.22 14.60
CA VAL A 60 12.05 8.51 13.75
C VAL A 60 13.31 8.42 14.59
N SER A 61 14.18 7.50 14.25
CA SER A 61 15.44 7.28 14.96
C SER A 61 16.62 7.10 14.01
N LEU A 62 17.66 7.92 14.18
CA LEU A 62 18.93 7.73 13.49
C LEU A 62 19.56 6.36 13.83
N GLY A 63 19.40 5.89 15.07
CA GLY A 63 19.87 4.57 15.45
C GLY A 63 19.18 3.43 14.71
N THR A 64 17.88 3.58 14.38
CA THR A 64 17.13 2.64 13.55
C THR A 64 17.63 2.69 12.10
N PHE A 65 17.91 3.88 11.58
CA PHE A 65 18.44 4.04 10.23
C PHE A 65 19.76 3.27 10.04
N PHE A 66 20.73 3.43 10.94
CA PHE A 66 22.02 2.75 10.80
C PHE A 66 21.96 1.24 11.02
N ARG A 67 20.97 0.74 11.78
CA ARG A 67 20.83 -0.70 12.06
C ARG A 67 19.88 -1.41 11.11
N LYS A 68 18.78 -0.76 10.72
CA LYS A 68 17.67 -1.36 9.96
C LYS A 68 17.44 -0.70 8.60
N TYR A 69 18.25 0.29 8.21
CA TYR A 69 18.24 1.00 6.94
C TYR A 69 16.95 1.79 6.66
N GLY A 70 16.24 2.23 7.70
CA GLY A 70 15.07 3.08 7.63
C GLY A 70 14.85 3.83 8.94
N PHE A 71 14.19 4.98 8.86
CA PHE A 71 13.98 5.85 10.02
C PHE A 71 12.87 5.33 10.95
N VAL A 72 11.89 4.61 10.41
CA VAL A 72 10.73 4.07 11.14
C VAL A 72 10.86 2.58 11.29
N ASP A 73 10.75 2.09 12.53
CA ASP A 73 10.84 0.66 12.83
C ASP A 73 9.52 -0.06 12.47
N THR A 74 9.59 -0.97 11.49
CA THR A 74 8.42 -1.74 11.04
C THR A 74 7.97 -2.81 12.04
N ASP A 75 8.83 -3.24 12.98
CA ASP A 75 8.43 -4.22 14.00
C ASP A 75 7.38 -3.65 14.97
N ALA A 76 7.48 -2.33 15.28
CA ALA A 76 6.47 -1.65 16.10
C ALA A 76 5.11 -1.55 15.37
N ILE A 77 5.13 -1.49 14.04
CA ILE A 77 3.92 -1.39 13.21
C ILE A 77 3.14 -2.72 13.23
N ARG A 78 3.84 -3.87 13.30
CA ARG A 78 3.18 -5.18 13.31
C ARG A 78 2.15 -5.32 14.43
N ALA A 79 2.52 -4.93 15.65
CA ALA A 79 1.61 -4.98 16.80
C ALA A 79 0.35 -4.12 16.59
N GLN A 80 0.51 -3.00 15.91
CA GLN A 80 -0.63 -2.12 15.61
C GLN A 80 -1.56 -2.73 14.56
N PHE A 81 -1.02 -3.38 13.51
CA PHE A 81 -1.86 -4.11 12.56
C PHE A 81 -2.68 -5.20 13.25
N VAL A 82 -2.06 -6.01 14.12
CA VAL A 82 -2.78 -7.02 14.89
C VAL A 82 -3.89 -6.38 15.75
N LYS A 83 -3.63 -5.22 16.35
CA LYS A 83 -4.67 -4.47 17.10
C LYS A 83 -5.82 -4.01 16.19
N ILE A 84 -5.52 -3.43 15.02
CA ILE A 84 -6.51 -3.03 14.01
C ILE A 84 -7.36 -4.23 13.59
N LEU A 85 -6.75 -5.40 13.44
CA LEU A 85 -7.43 -6.64 13.10
C LEU A 85 -8.12 -7.30 14.32
N ARG A 86 -8.32 -6.57 15.42
CA ARG A 86 -8.99 -7.04 16.64
C ARG A 86 -8.34 -8.28 17.26
N GLY A 87 -7.00 -8.31 17.24
CA GLY A 87 -6.18 -9.41 17.76
C GLY A 87 -6.01 -10.58 16.81
N ARG A 88 -6.58 -10.55 15.61
CA ARG A 88 -6.34 -11.57 14.59
C ARG A 88 -4.98 -11.36 13.91
N ASP A 89 -4.31 -12.45 13.63
CA ASP A 89 -3.02 -12.47 12.92
C ASP A 89 -2.98 -13.67 11.96
N PRO A 90 -3.86 -13.67 10.93
CA PRO A 90 -4.04 -14.83 10.07
C PRO A 90 -2.80 -15.11 9.21
N THR A 91 -2.62 -16.37 8.88
CA THR A 91 -1.78 -16.82 7.77
C THR A 91 -2.55 -16.69 6.45
N PHE A 92 -1.84 -16.78 5.32
CA PHE A 92 -2.52 -16.82 4.02
C PHE A 92 -3.44 -18.03 3.86
N ALA A 93 -3.09 -19.17 4.47
CA ALA A 93 -3.92 -20.39 4.43
C ALA A 93 -5.29 -20.20 5.09
N GLU A 94 -5.37 -19.33 6.10
CA GLU A 94 -6.58 -19.08 6.89
C GLU A 94 -7.53 -18.04 6.24
N LEU A 95 -7.13 -17.41 5.14
CA LEU A 95 -8.00 -16.48 4.40
C LEU A 95 -9.00 -17.24 3.52
N ASP A 96 -10.25 -16.78 3.50
CA ASP A 96 -11.31 -17.33 2.66
C ASP A 96 -11.14 -16.97 1.18
N ASN A 97 -10.74 -15.73 0.89
CA ASN A 97 -10.51 -15.22 -0.46
C ASN A 97 -9.02 -15.31 -0.85
N LYS A 98 -8.75 -15.23 -2.16
CA LYS A 98 -7.38 -15.17 -2.68
C LYS A 98 -6.84 -13.76 -2.50
N PHE A 99 -5.78 -13.64 -1.71
CA PHE A 99 -5.09 -12.37 -1.51
C PHE A 99 -3.62 -12.50 -1.91
N TYR A 100 -3.17 -11.56 -2.74
CA TYR A 100 -1.80 -11.46 -3.24
C TYR A 100 -1.18 -10.15 -2.74
N VAL A 101 -0.04 -10.24 -2.08
CA VAL A 101 0.72 -9.09 -1.57
C VAL A 101 2.02 -8.99 -2.33
N SER A 102 2.25 -7.90 -3.06
CA SER A 102 3.51 -7.70 -3.78
C SER A 102 4.54 -6.97 -2.93
N ALA A 103 5.78 -7.47 -2.92
CA ALA A 103 6.94 -6.78 -2.38
C ALA A 103 8.15 -6.97 -3.29
N PHE A 104 9.10 -6.03 -3.27
CA PHE A 104 10.31 -6.15 -4.08
C PHE A 104 11.44 -6.77 -3.28
N CYS A 105 11.94 -7.92 -3.73
CA CYS A 105 13.09 -8.60 -3.16
C CYS A 105 14.39 -7.97 -3.67
N LEU A 106 15.14 -7.31 -2.79
CA LEU A 106 16.42 -6.68 -3.15
C LEU A 106 17.51 -7.70 -3.49
N ASN A 107 17.47 -8.89 -2.88
CA ASN A 107 18.47 -9.93 -3.13
C ASN A 107 18.34 -10.52 -4.54
N ASP A 108 17.12 -10.69 -5.02
CA ASP A 108 16.84 -11.32 -6.31
C ASP A 108 16.55 -10.30 -7.43
N GLY A 109 16.38 -9.02 -7.09
CA GLY A 109 16.08 -7.96 -8.03
C GLY A 109 14.72 -8.13 -8.74
N ARG A 110 13.73 -8.73 -8.06
CA ARG A 110 12.40 -9.01 -8.64
C ARG A 110 11.26 -8.77 -7.66
N THR A 111 10.07 -8.51 -8.21
CA THR A 111 8.82 -8.53 -7.43
C THR A 111 8.47 -9.97 -7.05
N GLU A 112 8.09 -10.16 -5.80
CA GLU A 112 7.56 -11.41 -5.27
C GLU A 112 6.12 -11.19 -4.81
N TYR A 113 5.26 -12.19 -5.06
CA TYR A 113 3.86 -12.19 -4.67
C TYR A 113 3.63 -13.22 -3.59
N PHE A 114 3.39 -12.73 -2.36
CA PHE A 114 3.01 -13.57 -1.24
C PHE A 114 1.52 -13.88 -1.30
N SER A 115 1.17 -15.15 -1.20
CA SER A 115 -0.21 -15.63 -1.28
C SER A 115 -0.35 -17.00 -0.65
N LYS A 116 -1.58 -17.50 -0.58
CA LYS A 116 -1.87 -18.88 -0.17
C LYS A 116 -1.16 -19.93 -1.03
N ASP A 117 -0.98 -19.64 -2.33
CA ASP A 117 -0.35 -20.56 -3.28
C ASP A 117 1.18 -20.64 -3.13
N THR A 118 1.82 -19.53 -2.67
CA THR A 118 3.28 -19.42 -2.58
C THR A 118 3.81 -19.51 -1.14
N HIS A 119 3.06 -18.97 -0.17
CA HIS A 119 3.46 -18.85 1.23
C HIS A 119 2.29 -19.10 2.19
N PRO A 120 1.67 -20.30 2.18
CA PRO A 120 0.44 -20.57 2.95
C PRO A 120 0.58 -20.29 4.45
N ASP A 121 1.72 -20.64 5.04
CA ASP A 121 1.97 -20.57 6.49
C ASP A 121 2.50 -19.18 6.94
N MET A 122 2.70 -18.24 6.01
CA MET A 122 3.16 -16.89 6.34
C MET A 122 2.02 -16.06 6.91
N HIS A 123 2.28 -15.35 8.01
CA HIS A 123 1.34 -14.34 8.50
C HIS A 123 1.19 -13.21 7.48
N VAL A 124 -0.06 -12.89 7.13
CA VAL A 124 -0.36 -11.89 6.10
C VAL A 124 0.17 -10.50 6.49
N VAL A 125 0.15 -10.17 7.78
CA VAL A 125 0.69 -8.90 8.31
C VAL A 125 2.18 -8.76 7.98
N ASP A 126 2.98 -9.83 8.01
CA ASP A 126 4.41 -9.76 7.69
C ASP A 126 4.65 -9.45 6.20
N ALA A 127 3.85 -10.03 5.32
CA ALA A 127 3.89 -9.71 3.89
C ALA A 127 3.47 -8.25 3.62
N VAL A 128 2.40 -7.78 4.27
CA VAL A 128 1.94 -6.38 4.16
C VAL A 128 3.00 -5.40 4.64
N ILE A 129 3.70 -5.70 5.74
CA ILE A 129 4.83 -4.89 6.21
C ILE A 129 5.96 -4.86 5.18
N ALA A 130 6.30 -5.99 4.56
CA ALA A 130 7.28 -6.01 3.49
C ALA A 130 6.84 -5.13 2.32
N SER A 131 5.57 -5.24 1.93
CA SER A 131 4.96 -4.47 0.84
C SER A 131 4.92 -2.95 1.08
N MET A 132 4.83 -2.50 2.34
CA MET A 132 4.77 -1.08 2.70
C MET A 132 6.12 -0.49 3.12
N SER A 133 7.20 -1.27 3.11
CA SER A 133 8.53 -0.84 3.54
C SER A 133 9.19 0.07 2.50
N ILE A 134 8.69 1.31 2.36
CA ILE A 134 9.26 2.34 1.48
C ILE A 134 10.72 2.57 1.86
N PRO A 135 11.67 2.41 0.91
CA PRO A 135 13.09 2.58 1.18
C PRO A 135 13.41 3.90 1.89
N VAL A 136 14.32 3.85 2.84
CA VAL A 136 14.77 4.99 3.68
C VAL A 136 13.72 5.43 4.72
N VAL A 137 12.44 5.48 4.37
CA VAL A 137 11.36 5.89 5.30
C VAL A 137 11.14 4.81 6.34
N PHE A 138 10.80 3.61 5.90
CA PHE A 138 10.59 2.45 6.78
C PHE A 138 11.83 1.54 6.79
N SER A 139 12.04 0.87 7.91
CA SER A 139 13.06 -0.17 7.98
C SER A 139 12.74 -1.29 6.97
N ARG A 140 13.81 -1.86 6.40
CA ARG A 140 13.66 -3.02 5.53
C ARG A 140 13.01 -4.18 6.27
N LYS A 141 12.20 -4.97 5.60
CA LYS A 141 11.68 -6.23 6.15
C LYS A 141 12.58 -7.40 5.71
N ILE A 142 12.96 -8.23 6.66
CA ILE A 142 13.69 -9.48 6.36
C ILE A 142 12.73 -10.64 6.56
N LEU A 143 12.53 -11.43 5.51
CA LEU A 143 11.73 -12.65 5.52
C LEU A 143 12.60 -13.79 4.95
N ASN A 144 12.75 -14.87 5.68
CA ASN A 144 13.56 -16.05 5.28
C ASN A 144 14.97 -15.68 4.78
N GLY A 145 15.62 -14.72 5.46
CA GLY A 145 16.98 -14.26 5.12
C GLY A 145 17.07 -13.34 3.89
N ARG A 146 15.95 -12.99 3.26
CA ARG A 146 15.87 -12.07 2.12
C ARG A 146 15.34 -10.72 2.56
N THR A 147 15.82 -9.67 1.91
CA THR A 147 15.47 -8.27 2.22
C THR A 147 14.41 -7.77 1.25
N TYR A 148 13.31 -7.28 1.79
CA TYR A 148 12.18 -6.75 1.02
C TYR A 148 11.98 -5.26 1.28
N VAL A 149 11.51 -4.60 0.24
CA VAL A 149 11.06 -3.20 0.26
C VAL A 149 9.72 -3.09 -0.45
N ASP A 150 9.11 -1.92 -0.39
CA ASP A 150 7.79 -1.61 -0.96
C ASP A 150 7.69 -2.06 -2.43
N GLY A 151 6.71 -2.93 -2.71
CA GLY A 151 6.47 -3.48 -4.05
C GLY A 151 6.13 -2.42 -5.07
N ALA A 152 5.48 -1.36 -4.60
CA ALA A 152 5.17 -0.23 -5.43
C ALA A 152 6.42 0.56 -5.89
N THR A 153 7.62 0.29 -5.43
CA THR A 153 8.85 0.88 -6.01
C THR A 153 9.12 0.44 -7.44
N VAL A 154 8.56 -0.69 -7.86
CA VAL A 154 8.75 -1.24 -9.20
C VAL A 154 7.42 -1.37 -9.95
N GLU A 155 6.37 -1.86 -9.30
CA GLU A 155 5.07 -2.12 -9.89
C GLU A 155 3.97 -1.38 -9.11
N LEU A 156 3.35 -0.36 -9.74
CA LEU A 156 2.32 0.45 -9.08
C LEU A 156 1.01 -0.32 -8.89
N VAL A 157 0.65 -1.12 -9.90
CA VAL A 157 -0.58 -1.93 -9.89
C VAL A 157 -0.16 -3.39 -10.07
N PRO A 158 -0.25 -4.23 -9.04
CA PRO A 158 0.27 -5.59 -9.05
C PRO A 158 -0.69 -6.54 -9.78
N LEU A 159 -0.61 -6.59 -11.11
CA LEU A 159 -1.51 -7.36 -11.98
C LEU A 159 -1.03 -8.76 -12.34
N ALA A 160 0.23 -9.10 -12.08
CA ALA A 160 0.78 -10.39 -12.50
C ALA A 160 -0.04 -11.62 -12.04
N PRO A 161 -0.66 -11.64 -10.85
CA PRO A 161 -1.52 -12.76 -10.44
C PRO A 161 -2.77 -12.97 -11.30
N PHE A 162 -3.10 -11.98 -12.18
CA PHE A 162 -4.33 -11.98 -12.99
C PHE A 162 -4.08 -12.07 -14.49
N TYR A 163 -2.86 -12.38 -14.94
CA TYR A 163 -2.55 -12.45 -16.37
C TYR A 163 -3.31 -13.55 -17.13
N ASP A 164 -3.85 -14.55 -16.42
CA ASP A 164 -4.69 -15.60 -16.97
C ASP A 164 -6.20 -15.27 -16.93
N LYS A 165 -6.57 -14.12 -16.38
CA LYS A 165 -7.96 -13.67 -16.27
C LYS A 165 -8.35 -12.77 -17.44
N ARG A 166 -9.66 -12.70 -17.69
CA ARG A 166 -10.18 -11.73 -18.67
C ARG A 166 -9.97 -10.32 -18.10
N VAL A 167 -9.45 -9.46 -18.95
CA VAL A 167 -9.06 -8.09 -18.54
C VAL A 167 -10.28 -7.26 -18.09
N GLU A 168 -11.44 -7.51 -18.68
CA GLU A 168 -12.71 -6.85 -18.34
C GLU A 168 -13.21 -7.18 -16.93
N ASP A 169 -12.78 -8.30 -16.38
CA ASP A 169 -13.15 -8.73 -15.02
C ASP A 169 -12.22 -8.10 -13.95
N ILE A 170 -11.19 -7.34 -14.38
CA ILE A 170 -10.22 -6.73 -13.48
C ILE A 170 -10.58 -5.27 -13.25
N THR A 171 -10.68 -4.88 -11.97
CA THR A 171 -10.77 -3.47 -11.57
C THR A 171 -9.49 -3.07 -10.84
N ALA A 172 -8.78 -2.10 -11.41
CA ALA A 172 -7.57 -1.53 -10.82
C ALA A 172 -7.85 -0.16 -10.20
N VAL A 173 -7.41 0.05 -8.97
CA VAL A 173 -7.52 1.34 -8.26
C VAL A 173 -6.14 1.82 -7.88
N CYS A 174 -5.71 2.96 -8.41
CA CYS A 174 -4.40 3.50 -8.14
C CYS A 174 -4.39 5.02 -7.98
N ILE A 175 -3.36 5.51 -7.28
CA ILE A 175 -3.10 6.95 -7.18
C ILE A 175 -2.28 7.40 -8.39
N LYS A 176 -2.76 8.43 -9.06
CA LYS A 176 -2.01 9.09 -10.11
C LYS A 176 -0.82 9.84 -9.53
N MET A 177 0.38 9.33 -9.82
CA MET A 177 1.60 10.00 -9.41
C MET A 177 1.91 11.15 -10.35
N ARG A 178 1.79 12.39 -9.86
CA ARG A 178 2.24 13.57 -10.60
C ARG A 178 3.75 13.74 -10.47
N ARG A 179 4.40 14.16 -11.55
CA ARG A 179 5.78 14.65 -11.48
C ARG A 179 5.74 15.99 -10.76
N THR A 180 6.35 16.08 -9.58
CA THR A 180 6.49 17.33 -8.85
C THR A 180 7.87 17.92 -9.16
N TYR A 181 7.87 19.18 -9.53
CA TYR A 181 9.10 19.96 -9.69
C TYR A 181 9.51 20.53 -8.33
N THR A 182 10.78 20.41 -7.99
CA THR A 182 11.38 21.04 -6.81
C THR A 182 12.52 21.90 -7.29
N GLU A 183 12.43 23.20 -7.10
CA GLU A 183 13.41 24.16 -7.62
C GLU A 183 14.76 24.01 -6.92
N THR A 184 14.74 23.87 -5.60
CA THR A 184 15.95 23.71 -4.78
C THR A 184 15.79 22.56 -3.80
N ILE A 185 16.87 21.84 -3.53
CA ILE A 185 16.95 20.80 -2.49
C ILE A 185 17.95 21.30 -1.44
N GLU A 186 17.44 21.84 -0.34
CA GLU A 186 18.23 22.59 0.64
C GLU A 186 18.62 21.78 1.88
N ASN A 187 17.97 20.65 2.10
CA ASN A 187 18.22 19.84 3.29
C ASN A 187 18.07 18.33 3.02
N PRO A 188 18.66 17.47 3.88
CA PRO A 188 18.63 16.01 3.71
C PRO A 188 17.21 15.44 3.62
N ARG A 189 16.24 16.01 4.35
CA ARG A 189 14.84 15.55 4.29
C ARG A 189 14.26 15.74 2.89
N GLN A 190 14.40 16.92 2.30
CA GLN A 190 13.95 17.21 0.93
C GLN A 190 14.64 16.28 -0.08
N TYR A 191 15.95 16.04 0.09
CA TYR A 191 16.70 15.12 -0.76
C TYR A 191 16.12 13.72 -0.72
N PHE A 192 15.87 13.17 0.47
CA PHE A 192 15.27 11.84 0.62
C PHE A 192 13.85 11.78 0.08
N GLU A 193 13.02 12.80 0.32
CA GLU A 193 11.68 12.89 -0.24
C GLU A 193 11.72 12.89 -1.78
N CYS A 194 12.64 13.62 -2.39
CA CYS A 194 12.83 13.62 -3.85
C CYS A 194 13.28 12.26 -4.38
N LEU A 195 14.22 11.58 -3.70
CA LEU A 195 14.65 10.22 -4.07
C LEU A 195 13.50 9.22 -4.02
N VAL A 196 12.72 9.23 -2.94
CA VAL A 196 11.54 8.36 -2.81
C VAL A 196 10.55 8.68 -3.91
N ARG A 197 10.22 9.95 -4.15
CA ARG A 197 9.32 10.37 -5.23
C ARG A 197 9.84 9.92 -6.61
N ALA A 198 11.13 10.06 -6.87
CA ALA A 198 11.73 9.63 -8.14
C ALA A 198 11.61 8.11 -8.34
N SER A 199 11.87 7.31 -7.29
CA SER A 199 11.69 5.86 -7.36
C SER A 199 10.24 5.46 -7.63
N LEU A 200 9.29 6.22 -7.08
CA LEU A 200 7.87 5.99 -7.25
C LEU A 200 7.28 6.56 -8.55
N ALA A 201 7.85 7.60 -9.15
CA ALA A 201 7.32 8.28 -10.34
C ALA A 201 7.76 7.66 -11.67
N ASN A 202 8.86 6.90 -11.69
CA ASN A 202 9.44 6.33 -12.92
C ASN A 202 8.99 4.89 -13.20
N ARG A 203 7.86 4.48 -12.63
CA ARG A 203 7.34 3.12 -12.78
C ARG A 203 6.64 2.93 -14.12
N ILE A 204 6.78 1.73 -14.64
CA ILE A 204 5.96 1.27 -15.74
C ILE A 204 4.63 0.82 -15.16
N SER A 205 3.59 1.64 -15.32
CA SER A 205 2.22 1.19 -15.05
C SER A 205 1.69 0.59 -16.36
N SER A 206 1.79 -0.72 -16.49
CA SER A 206 1.25 -1.44 -17.65
C SER A 206 -0.14 -1.99 -17.33
N VAL A 207 -1.06 -1.10 -16.98
CA VAL A 207 -2.48 -1.51 -16.87
C VAL A 207 -3.01 -1.71 -18.29
N PRO A 208 -3.56 -2.89 -18.63
CA PRO A 208 -4.16 -3.14 -19.93
C PRO A 208 -5.28 -2.14 -20.24
N LYS A 209 -5.45 -1.76 -21.52
CA LYS A 209 -6.42 -0.73 -21.93
C LYS A 209 -7.86 -1.08 -21.59
N ASP A 210 -8.19 -2.37 -21.62
CA ASP A 210 -9.54 -2.87 -21.39
C ASP A 210 -9.83 -3.18 -19.92
N CYS A 211 -8.84 -2.99 -19.03
CA CYS A 211 -9.01 -3.07 -17.59
C CYS A 211 -9.80 -1.85 -17.08
N ARG A 212 -10.74 -2.09 -16.19
CA ARG A 212 -11.43 -0.99 -15.49
C ARG A 212 -10.45 -0.28 -14.56
N LEU A 213 -9.90 0.84 -15.01
CA LEU A 213 -8.93 1.63 -14.23
C LEU A 213 -9.60 2.81 -13.53
N VAL A 214 -9.48 2.84 -12.20
CA VAL A 214 -9.81 3.99 -11.35
C VAL A 214 -8.51 4.68 -10.97
N GLU A 215 -8.12 5.67 -11.77
CA GLU A 215 -6.93 6.49 -11.49
C GLU A 215 -7.33 7.74 -10.70
N ILE A 216 -6.84 7.85 -9.47
CA ILE A 216 -7.21 8.93 -8.54
C ILE A 216 -6.16 10.03 -8.59
N ASP A 217 -6.53 11.19 -9.11
CA ASP A 217 -5.67 12.37 -9.11
C ASP A 217 -5.84 13.17 -7.82
N VAL A 218 -4.89 13.02 -6.91
CA VAL A 218 -4.87 13.72 -5.61
C VAL A 218 -4.31 15.14 -5.68
N GLY A 219 -4.02 15.65 -6.88
CA GLY A 219 -3.47 16.99 -7.07
C GLY A 219 -2.07 17.13 -6.48
N GLU A 220 -1.87 18.21 -5.73
CA GLU A 220 -0.60 18.54 -5.06
C GLU A 220 -0.50 17.96 -3.64
N ALA A 221 -1.46 17.14 -3.22
CA ALA A 221 -1.44 16.56 -1.88
C ALA A 221 -0.16 15.74 -1.67
N ASN A 222 0.52 16.00 -0.55
CA ASN A 222 1.69 15.23 -0.16
C ASN A 222 1.26 13.88 0.43
N ILE A 223 1.23 12.84 -0.39
CA ILE A 223 0.88 11.49 0.05
C ILE A 223 1.89 10.87 1.05
N PHE A 224 3.04 11.51 1.26
CA PHE A 224 4.06 11.13 2.25
C PHE A 224 3.97 11.96 3.54
N ASP A 225 2.94 12.82 3.68
CA ASP A 225 2.70 13.54 4.93
C ASP A 225 2.06 12.63 5.97
N PHE A 226 2.88 12.14 6.89
CA PHE A 226 2.43 11.29 8.00
C PHE A 226 1.74 12.07 9.13
N ASN A 227 1.78 13.41 9.09
CA ASN A 227 1.15 14.30 10.06
C ASN A 227 -0.15 14.93 9.53
N MET A 228 -0.78 14.27 8.58
CA MET A 228 -1.97 14.76 7.91
C MET A 228 -3.11 15.01 8.89
N LYS A 229 -3.70 16.21 8.83
CA LYS A 229 -4.84 16.59 9.66
C LYS A 229 -6.11 15.85 9.21
N TYR A 230 -7.09 15.78 10.11
CA TYR A 230 -8.37 15.13 9.85
C TYR A 230 -9.05 15.67 8.58
N GLU A 231 -9.07 16.99 8.40
CA GLU A 231 -9.68 17.65 7.23
C GLU A 231 -9.01 17.22 5.91
N ASP A 232 -7.69 17.05 5.91
CA ASP A 232 -6.95 16.61 4.73
C ASP A 232 -7.22 15.14 4.40
N LYS A 233 -7.37 14.28 5.43
CA LYS A 233 -7.77 12.88 5.26
C LYS A 233 -9.15 12.79 4.60
N ILE A 234 -10.14 13.54 5.12
CA ILE A 234 -11.50 13.62 4.56
C ILE A 234 -11.47 14.17 3.14
N ARG A 235 -10.66 15.20 2.88
CA ARG A 235 -10.50 15.76 1.53
C ARG A 235 -9.99 14.69 0.56
N LEU A 236 -8.97 13.92 0.92
CA LEU A 236 -8.45 12.85 0.07
C LEU A 236 -9.48 11.75 -0.15
N TYR A 237 -10.21 11.36 0.89
CA TYR A 237 -11.31 10.40 0.77
C TYR A 237 -12.36 10.88 -0.26
N ASN A 238 -12.80 12.14 -0.17
CA ASN A 238 -13.77 12.72 -1.09
C ASN A 238 -13.24 12.81 -2.54
N ILE A 239 -11.94 13.11 -2.72
CA ILE A 239 -11.28 13.06 -4.03
C ILE A 239 -11.38 11.65 -4.62
N GLY A 240 -11.08 10.63 -3.81
CA GLY A 240 -11.19 9.23 -4.25
C GLY A 240 -12.63 8.84 -4.58
N TYR A 241 -13.59 9.20 -3.73
CA TYR A 241 -15.01 8.92 -3.96
C TYR A 241 -15.52 9.56 -5.26
N GLY A 242 -15.04 10.76 -5.60
CA GLY A 242 -15.39 11.49 -6.83
C GLY A 242 -14.53 11.13 -8.05
N ALA A 243 -13.55 10.21 -7.94
CA ALA A 243 -12.63 9.90 -9.03
C ALA A 243 -13.28 9.16 -10.21
N LEU A 244 -14.38 8.44 -9.97
CA LEU A 244 -15.20 7.83 -11.01
C LEU A 244 -16.18 8.88 -11.53
N LYS A 245 -15.95 9.36 -12.74
CA LYS A 245 -16.96 10.09 -13.52
C LYS A 245 -17.99 9.07 -14.02
N GLU A 246 -19.24 9.39 -13.87
CA GLU A 246 -20.38 8.66 -14.45
C GLU A 246 -20.24 8.56 -15.98
#